data_b99ab9aeb630a9ed363c263b3f3b9285
#
_entry.id   b99ab9aeb630a9ed363c263b3f3b9285
#
_cell.length_a   1.000
_cell.length_b   1.000
_cell.length_c   1.000
_cell.angle_alpha   90.00
_cell.angle_beta   90.00
_cell.angle_gamma   90.00
#
_symmetry.space_group_name_H-M   'P 1'
#
loop_
_entity.id
_entity.type
_entity.pdbx_description
1 polymer ?
#
loop_
_entity_poly.entity_id
_entity_poly.type
_entity_poly.pdbx_seq_one_letter_code
_entity_poly.pdbx_strand_id
1 'polypeptide(L)'
;MIRICFWVLAAVSFAFAITPAATKLHSNSLVFDAHVHVIDRQFYHGGDIGQRMADGQFDLPRAKEGGLGAMLFSIFVTEDYYPQRLETKQTLRLLDLALTQLERNRATIELARTADDIERIHRSGKIAAVLDLEGGFDLDGDLSVLRNLYRLGLRSAQLPAHNWANHFADSCCSAAPENHGLNERGRAVVREMNRLGMVINVSHASDETIAQTLDISTAPIVATHHGMRALNDIPRNMPDDLMRKIAARGGVIGFQIGNEFHNRRAYDYRTSHAGKPFWDTAEIARRKGQLSIEEIDRLVAPQFPMVGFDIPQELLLTPAEWIGVLERAIGITGEDHIAIGTDFDGGPTPPRGMHSIADIPLLTEAMLSRGWPEARIRKVLGLNMLRVFRAITETKK
;
A
#
# COMPACT_ATOMS: atom_id res chain seq x y z
N MET A 1 -39.92 -32.12 -35.96
CA MET A 1 -38.53 -32.29 -35.50
C MET A 1 -37.84 -30.94 -35.58
N ILE A 2 -37.72 -30.26 -34.46
CA ILE A 2 -37.06 -28.92 -34.34
C ILE A 2 -35.64 -29.22 -33.88
N ARG A 3 -34.64 -28.92 -34.72
CA ARG A 3 -33.23 -29.02 -34.39
C ARG A 3 -32.84 -27.74 -33.59
N ILE A 4 -32.60 -27.87 -32.30
CA ILE A 4 -32.00 -26.84 -31.46
C ILE A 4 -30.48 -26.90 -31.64
N CYS A 5 -29.91 -25.89 -32.33
CA CYS A 5 -28.47 -25.71 -32.41
C CYS A 5 -27.99 -25.06 -31.10
N PHE A 6 -27.27 -25.78 -30.27
CA PHE A 6 -26.51 -25.25 -29.17
C PHE A 6 -25.25 -24.56 -29.72
N TRP A 7 -25.20 -23.24 -29.64
CA TRP A 7 -23.95 -22.49 -29.80
C TRP A 7 -23.18 -22.58 -28.48
N VAL A 8 -22.10 -23.36 -28.48
CA VAL A 8 -21.11 -23.34 -27.39
C VAL A 8 -20.27 -22.08 -27.58
N LEU A 9 -20.54 -21.06 -26.79
CA LEU A 9 -19.64 -19.91 -26.66
C LEU A 9 -18.38 -20.42 -25.95
N ALA A 10 -17.31 -20.68 -26.73
CA ALA A 10 -15.98 -20.89 -26.17
C ALA A 10 -15.53 -19.57 -25.56
N ALA A 11 -15.48 -19.50 -24.24
CA ALA A 11 -14.80 -18.43 -23.52
C ALA A 11 -13.32 -18.52 -23.87
N VAL A 12 -12.83 -17.65 -24.74
CA VAL A 12 -11.41 -17.50 -25.03
C VAL A 12 -10.80 -16.81 -23.82
N SER A 13 -10.23 -17.57 -22.90
CA SER A 13 -9.36 -17.06 -21.86
C SER A 13 -8.11 -16.50 -22.54
N PHE A 14 -8.01 -15.21 -22.71
CA PHE A 14 -6.76 -14.55 -23.07
C PHE A 14 -5.82 -14.66 -21.86
N ALA A 15 -5.02 -15.72 -21.80
CA ALA A 15 -3.85 -15.73 -20.94
C ALA A 15 -2.88 -14.69 -21.50
N PHE A 16 -2.60 -13.64 -20.76
CA PHE A 16 -1.55 -12.69 -21.10
C PHE A 16 -0.21 -13.43 -20.99
N ALA A 17 0.37 -13.80 -22.13
CA ALA A 17 1.67 -14.47 -22.15
C ALA A 17 2.77 -13.45 -21.85
N ILE A 18 3.62 -13.75 -20.89
CA ILE A 18 4.81 -12.95 -20.59
C ILE A 18 5.92 -13.34 -21.56
N THR A 19 6.47 -12.37 -22.29
CA THR A 19 7.57 -12.60 -23.24
C THR A 19 8.88 -12.93 -22.53
N PRO A 20 9.81 -13.66 -23.19
CA PRO A 20 11.16 -13.87 -22.62
C PRO A 20 11.90 -12.56 -22.32
N ALA A 21 11.65 -11.49 -23.10
CA ALA A 21 12.23 -10.17 -22.86
C ALA A 21 11.73 -9.57 -21.53
N ALA A 22 10.41 -9.60 -21.30
CA ALA A 22 9.82 -9.12 -20.05
C ALA A 22 10.28 -9.96 -18.85
N THR A 23 10.31 -11.28 -18.96
CA THR A 23 10.83 -12.18 -17.93
C THR A 23 12.27 -11.83 -17.55
N LYS A 24 13.15 -11.67 -18.56
CA LYS A 24 14.55 -11.31 -18.34
C LYS A 24 14.69 -9.91 -17.69
N LEU A 25 13.96 -8.92 -18.18
CA LEU A 25 14.01 -7.57 -17.62
C LEU A 25 13.51 -7.58 -16.16
N HIS A 26 12.40 -8.25 -15.92
CA HIS A 26 11.77 -8.34 -14.59
C HIS A 26 12.72 -9.00 -13.58
N SER A 27 13.26 -10.17 -13.90
CA SER A 27 14.18 -10.92 -13.02
C SER A 27 15.51 -10.22 -12.74
N ASN A 28 15.92 -9.28 -13.60
CA ASN A 28 17.11 -8.46 -13.43
C ASN A 28 16.82 -7.06 -12.86
N SER A 29 15.61 -6.84 -12.37
CA SER A 29 15.19 -5.56 -11.76
C SER A 29 14.94 -5.75 -10.27
N LEU A 30 15.23 -4.70 -9.48
CA LEU A 30 14.67 -4.62 -8.13
C LEU A 30 13.19 -4.31 -8.26
N VAL A 31 12.33 -5.27 -7.91
CA VAL A 31 10.89 -5.04 -7.77
C VAL A 31 10.63 -4.65 -6.32
N PHE A 32 10.22 -3.41 -6.09
CA PHE A 32 9.96 -2.87 -4.77
C PHE A 32 8.49 -2.45 -4.68
N ASP A 33 7.69 -3.25 -4.00
CA ASP A 33 6.29 -2.91 -3.73
C ASP A 33 6.21 -1.84 -2.63
N ALA A 34 5.64 -0.69 -2.97
CA ALA A 34 5.55 0.43 -2.05
C ALA A 34 4.48 0.26 -0.96
N HIS A 35 3.61 -0.75 -1.06
CA HIS A 35 2.63 -1.08 -0.03
C HIS A 35 1.99 -2.44 -0.27
N VAL A 36 2.08 -3.33 0.72
CA VAL A 36 1.41 -4.64 0.72
C VAL A 36 1.10 -5.09 2.14
N HIS A 37 -0.10 -5.60 2.37
CA HIS A 37 -0.48 -6.21 3.65
C HIS A 37 0.09 -7.62 3.75
N VAL A 38 0.64 -7.99 4.90
CA VAL A 38 1.39 -9.24 5.01
C VAL A 38 0.96 -10.10 6.19
N ILE A 39 0.68 -9.50 7.36
CA ILE A 39 0.55 -10.25 8.60
C ILE A 39 -0.86 -10.27 9.20
N ASP A 40 -1.77 -9.45 8.69
CA ASP A 40 -3.11 -9.31 9.27
C ASP A 40 -3.86 -10.65 9.28
N ARG A 41 -3.81 -11.36 8.15
CA ARG A 41 -4.38 -12.70 8.06
C ARG A 41 -3.77 -13.64 9.08
N GLN A 42 -2.44 -13.64 9.24
CA GLN A 42 -1.76 -14.51 10.20
C GLN A 42 -2.10 -14.16 11.64
N PHE A 43 -2.32 -12.89 11.91
CA PHE A 43 -2.70 -12.45 13.25
C PHE A 43 -4.08 -12.99 13.66
N TYR A 44 -5.05 -12.91 12.76
CA TYR A 44 -6.42 -13.29 13.06
C TYR A 44 -6.72 -14.79 12.83
N HIS A 45 -6.02 -15.43 11.90
CA HIS A 45 -6.29 -16.83 11.50
C HIS A 45 -5.09 -17.78 11.68
N GLY A 46 -3.97 -17.25 12.14
CA GLY A 46 -2.74 -18.05 12.25
C GLY A 46 -2.10 -18.34 10.89
N GLY A 47 -1.06 -19.17 10.93
CA GLY A 47 -0.33 -19.60 9.75
C GLY A 47 1.06 -19.00 9.64
N ASP A 48 1.71 -19.28 8.51
CA ASP A 48 3.08 -18.91 8.21
C ASP A 48 3.14 -18.25 6.82
N ILE A 49 3.65 -17.02 6.73
CA ILE A 49 3.82 -16.33 5.45
C ILE A 49 4.76 -17.07 4.50
N GLY A 50 5.61 -17.96 5.02
CA GLY A 50 6.52 -18.80 4.24
C GLY A 50 5.85 -19.93 3.48
N GLN A 51 4.58 -20.20 3.74
CA GLN A 51 3.81 -21.24 3.08
C GLN A 51 2.79 -20.66 2.12
N ARG A 52 2.54 -21.38 1.00
CA ARG A 52 1.45 -20.99 0.10
C ARG A 52 0.10 -21.16 0.80
N MET A 53 -0.63 -20.06 0.88
CA MET A 53 -1.96 -20.04 1.49
C MET A 53 -3.05 -20.33 0.45
N ALA A 54 -4.17 -20.90 0.92
CA ALA A 54 -5.33 -21.18 0.06
C ALA A 54 -6.11 -19.90 -0.29
N ASP A 55 -5.99 -18.89 0.53
CA ASP A 55 -6.68 -17.60 0.45
C ASP A 55 -5.67 -16.43 0.38
N GLY A 56 -6.17 -15.20 0.21
CA GLY A 56 -5.36 -14.00 0.12
C GLY A 56 -4.60 -13.85 -1.20
N GLN A 57 -3.87 -12.75 -1.29
CA GLN A 57 -3.16 -12.32 -2.50
C GLN A 57 -1.64 -12.29 -2.29
N PHE A 58 -1.17 -12.40 -1.02
CA PHE A 58 0.25 -12.36 -0.65
C PHE A 58 0.66 -13.56 0.22
N ASP A 59 1.75 -14.22 -0.16
CA ASP A 59 2.61 -15.09 0.63
C ASP A 59 4.01 -15.10 0.02
N LEU A 60 5.03 -15.59 0.75
CA LEU A 60 6.41 -15.58 0.24
C LEU A 60 6.64 -16.46 -1.01
N PRO A 61 5.99 -17.63 -1.17
CA PRO A 61 6.02 -18.35 -2.44
C PRO A 61 5.54 -17.53 -3.63
N ARG A 62 4.36 -16.87 -3.50
CA ARG A 62 3.82 -15.97 -4.55
C ARG A 62 4.70 -14.74 -4.76
N ALA A 63 5.24 -14.15 -3.70
CA ALA A 63 6.16 -13.02 -3.79
C ALA A 63 7.43 -13.37 -4.57
N LYS A 64 7.98 -14.58 -4.39
CA LYS A 64 9.09 -15.09 -5.19
C LYS A 64 8.72 -15.32 -6.65
N GLU A 65 7.57 -15.90 -6.93
CA GLU A 65 7.04 -16.07 -8.28
C GLU A 65 6.86 -14.72 -8.99
N GLY A 66 6.38 -13.71 -8.26
CA GLY A 66 6.26 -12.34 -8.71
C GLY A 66 7.57 -11.56 -8.79
N GLY A 67 8.72 -12.19 -8.47
CA GLY A 67 10.04 -11.56 -8.56
C GLY A 67 10.27 -10.42 -7.54
N LEU A 68 9.50 -10.39 -6.44
CA LEU A 68 9.61 -9.34 -5.44
C LEU A 68 10.99 -9.33 -4.79
N GLY A 69 11.65 -8.17 -4.81
CA GLY A 69 12.97 -7.95 -4.20
C GLY A 69 12.93 -7.12 -2.93
N ALA A 70 11.94 -6.24 -2.79
CA ALA A 70 11.72 -5.42 -1.60
C ALA A 70 10.25 -5.04 -1.46
N MET A 71 9.83 -4.66 -0.24
CA MET A 71 8.50 -4.13 0.03
C MET A 71 8.46 -3.22 1.25
N LEU A 72 7.53 -2.29 1.26
CA LEU A 72 7.00 -1.74 2.49
C LEU A 72 6.01 -2.77 3.05
N PHE A 73 6.43 -3.38 4.15
CA PHE A 73 5.70 -4.42 4.87
C PHE A 73 4.68 -3.74 5.76
N SER A 74 3.44 -3.60 5.31
CA SER A 74 2.40 -2.90 6.05
C SER A 74 1.98 -3.67 7.30
N ILE A 75 1.89 -2.93 8.39
CA ILE A 75 1.28 -3.34 9.66
C ILE A 75 0.02 -2.50 9.77
N PHE A 76 -1.13 -3.11 9.52
CA PHE A 76 -2.40 -2.41 9.46
C PHE A 76 -3.21 -2.57 10.75
N VAL A 77 -3.67 -1.46 11.30
CA VAL A 77 -4.56 -1.45 12.46
C VAL A 77 -5.89 -0.84 12.06
N THR A 78 -6.94 -1.67 12.09
CA THR A 78 -8.29 -1.24 11.74
C THR A 78 -8.83 -0.19 12.70
N GLU A 79 -9.79 0.60 12.22
CA GLU A 79 -10.42 1.68 12.98
C GLU A 79 -11.15 1.20 14.23
N ASP A 80 -11.51 -0.08 14.31
CA ASP A 80 -12.25 -0.66 15.45
C ASP A 80 -11.50 -0.55 16.79
N TYR A 81 -10.17 -0.43 16.75
CA TYR A 81 -9.35 -0.27 17.96
C TYR A 81 -9.30 1.17 18.49
N TYR A 82 -9.57 2.18 17.65
CA TYR A 82 -9.40 3.59 17.99
C TYR A 82 -10.38 4.10 19.05
N PRO A 83 -11.68 3.78 19.00
CA PRO A 83 -12.62 4.25 20.04
C PRO A 83 -12.28 3.75 21.44
N GLN A 84 -11.55 2.63 21.53
CA GLN A 84 -11.13 2.01 22.79
C GLN A 84 -9.74 2.47 23.24
N ARG A 85 -9.04 3.27 22.45
CA ARG A 85 -7.63 3.68 22.68
C ARG A 85 -6.69 2.48 22.77
N LEU A 86 -6.93 1.48 21.94
CA LEU A 86 -6.16 0.23 21.88
C LEU A 86 -5.26 0.13 20.64
N GLU A 87 -5.24 1.16 19.79
CA GLU A 87 -4.49 1.21 18.55
C GLU A 87 -2.99 0.97 18.74
N THR A 88 -2.37 1.62 19.72
CA THR A 88 -0.94 1.44 20.03
C THR A 88 -0.66 0.03 20.56
N LYS A 89 -1.55 -0.52 21.41
CA LYS A 89 -1.41 -1.89 21.90
C LYS A 89 -1.53 -2.90 20.76
N GLN A 90 -2.48 -2.70 19.83
CA GLN A 90 -2.63 -3.56 18.67
C GLN A 90 -1.43 -3.46 17.74
N THR A 91 -0.90 -2.27 17.50
CA THR A 91 0.34 -2.07 16.74
C THR A 91 1.49 -2.90 17.28
N LEU A 92 1.69 -2.92 18.61
CA LEU A 92 2.76 -3.70 19.24
C LEU A 92 2.55 -5.21 19.06
N ARG A 93 1.30 -5.71 19.11
CA ARG A 93 0.97 -7.12 18.89
C ARG A 93 1.27 -7.56 17.45
N LEU A 94 0.85 -6.73 16.48
CA LEU A 94 1.12 -6.98 15.06
C LEU A 94 2.61 -6.86 14.72
N LEU A 95 3.31 -5.91 15.32
CA LEU A 95 4.76 -5.73 15.14
C LEU A 95 5.55 -6.94 15.68
N ASP A 96 5.17 -7.46 16.84
CA ASP A 96 5.76 -8.68 17.42
C ASP A 96 5.58 -9.88 16.49
N LEU A 97 4.36 -10.05 15.96
CA LEU A 97 4.09 -11.10 14.97
C LEU A 97 4.90 -10.91 13.69
N ALA A 98 5.00 -9.66 13.18
CA ALA A 98 5.79 -9.36 11.99
C ALA A 98 7.25 -9.77 12.18
N LEU A 99 7.87 -9.38 13.29
CA LEU A 99 9.26 -9.74 13.61
C LEU A 99 9.42 -11.25 13.77
N THR A 100 8.45 -11.93 14.38
CA THR A 100 8.43 -13.40 14.52
C THR A 100 8.35 -14.10 13.16
N GLN A 101 7.50 -13.62 12.25
CA GLN A 101 7.38 -14.17 10.90
C GLN A 101 8.64 -13.92 10.06
N LEU A 102 9.27 -12.77 10.21
CA LEU A 102 10.55 -12.47 9.54
C LEU A 102 11.66 -13.40 10.02
N GLU A 103 11.79 -13.61 11.34
CA GLU A 103 12.79 -14.52 11.88
C GLU A 103 12.55 -15.98 11.46
N ARG A 104 11.30 -16.44 11.50
CA ARG A 104 10.92 -17.79 11.03
C ARG A 104 11.31 -18.02 9.57
N ASN A 105 11.14 -17.00 8.74
CA ASN A 105 11.34 -17.07 7.29
C ASN A 105 12.65 -16.43 6.82
N ARG A 106 13.64 -16.26 7.70
CA ARG A 106 14.92 -15.55 7.43
C ARG A 106 15.72 -16.08 6.23
N ALA A 107 15.43 -17.27 5.75
CA ALA A 107 16.02 -17.81 4.52
C ALA A 107 15.48 -17.13 3.26
N THR A 108 14.30 -16.54 3.32
CA THR A 108 13.59 -15.97 2.17
C THR A 108 13.40 -14.45 2.27
N ILE A 109 13.20 -13.94 3.48
CA ILE A 109 12.91 -12.53 3.76
C ILE A 109 13.78 -12.04 4.92
N GLU A 110 14.14 -10.77 4.90
CA GLU A 110 14.99 -10.17 5.96
C GLU A 110 14.57 -8.71 6.20
N LEU A 111 14.60 -8.27 7.46
CA LEU A 111 14.32 -6.91 7.86
C LEU A 111 15.38 -5.94 7.32
N ALA A 112 14.94 -4.94 6.54
CA ALA A 112 15.76 -3.84 6.05
C ALA A 112 15.47 -2.55 6.82
N ARG A 113 16.51 -1.88 7.28
CA ARG A 113 16.41 -0.60 7.99
C ARG A 113 17.04 0.56 7.23
N THR A 114 17.83 0.27 6.21
CA THR A 114 18.54 1.23 5.36
C THR A 114 18.42 0.82 3.89
N ALA A 115 18.72 1.75 2.98
CA ALA A 115 18.77 1.43 1.55
C ALA A 115 19.86 0.41 1.22
N ASP A 116 21.00 0.46 1.94
CA ASP A 116 22.08 -0.53 1.79
C ASP A 116 21.65 -1.93 2.26
N ASP A 117 20.79 -2.03 3.28
CA ASP A 117 20.18 -3.31 3.66
C ASP A 117 19.32 -3.85 2.52
N ILE A 118 18.49 -3.02 1.90
CA ILE A 118 17.63 -3.44 0.77
C ILE A 118 18.48 -4.01 -0.36
N GLU A 119 19.54 -3.30 -0.76
CA GLU A 119 20.42 -3.74 -1.83
C GLU A 119 21.17 -5.03 -1.47
N ARG A 120 21.70 -5.13 -0.26
CA ARG A 120 22.40 -6.32 0.25
C ARG A 120 21.49 -7.53 0.26
N ILE A 121 20.29 -7.39 0.82
CA ILE A 121 19.30 -8.46 0.95
C ILE A 121 18.84 -8.91 -0.44
N HIS A 122 18.51 -7.98 -1.33
CA HIS A 122 18.12 -8.29 -2.71
C HIS A 122 19.23 -9.03 -3.46
N ARG A 123 20.48 -8.57 -3.37
CA ARG A 123 21.64 -9.29 -3.96
C ARG A 123 21.84 -10.70 -3.42
N SER A 124 21.40 -10.99 -2.21
CA SER A 124 21.44 -12.34 -1.63
C SER A 124 20.28 -13.25 -2.09
N GLY A 125 19.40 -12.76 -2.97
CA GLY A 125 18.22 -13.48 -3.46
C GLY A 125 17.06 -13.55 -2.48
N LYS A 126 17.09 -12.74 -1.41
CA LYS A 126 16.00 -12.60 -0.44
C LYS A 126 15.16 -11.35 -0.71
N ILE A 127 14.00 -11.29 -0.07
CA ILE A 127 13.10 -10.13 -0.07
C ILE A 127 13.46 -9.22 1.10
N ALA A 128 13.66 -7.93 0.83
CA ALA A 128 13.89 -6.92 1.86
C ALA A 128 12.54 -6.39 2.38
N ALA A 129 12.27 -6.57 3.66
CA ALA A 129 11.08 -6.05 4.33
C ALA A 129 11.41 -4.76 5.07
N VAL A 130 10.80 -3.65 4.67
CA VAL A 130 10.83 -2.38 5.41
C VAL A 130 9.50 -2.25 6.15
N LEU A 131 9.52 -2.24 7.48
CA LEU A 131 8.28 -2.12 8.26
C LEU A 131 7.64 -0.75 8.05
N ASP A 132 6.37 -0.77 7.63
CA ASP A 132 5.49 0.39 7.44
C ASP A 132 4.29 0.27 8.38
N LEU A 133 3.83 1.37 8.94
CA LEU A 133 2.65 1.40 9.80
C LEU A 133 1.51 2.12 9.10
N GLU A 134 0.40 1.41 8.91
CA GLU A 134 -0.84 1.93 8.39
C GLU A 134 -1.89 2.04 9.50
N GLY A 135 -2.19 3.27 9.91
CA GLY A 135 -2.96 3.50 11.13
C GLY A 135 -2.16 3.13 12.38
N GLY A 136 -2.82 2.95 13.50
CA GLY A 136 -2.22 2.36 14.71
C GLY A 136 -1.18 3.18 15.45
N PHE A 137 -0.63 4.24 14.88
CA PHE A 137 0.19 5.18 15.62
C PHE A 137 -0.69 5.90 16.67
N ASP A 138 -0.15 6.13 17.82
CA ASP A 138 -0.86 6.79 18.94
C ASP A 138 -1.69 7.99 18.49
N LEU A 139 -2.99 7.96 18.76
CA LEU A 139 -3.94 8.99 18.33
C LEU A 139 -3.60 10.38 18.83
N ASP A 140 -2.83 10.50 19.93
CA ASP A 140 -2.38 11.77 20.47
C ASP A 140 -1.04 12.25 19.91
N GLY A 141 -0.34 11.43 19.14
CA GLY A 141 0.94 11.79 18.54
C GLY A 141 2.10 11.87 19.54
N ASP A 142 2.14 11.00 20.54
CA ASP A 142 3.26 10.98 21.51
C ASP A 142 4.57 10.57 20.82
N LEU A 143 5.52 11.51 20.82
CA LEU A 143 6.84 11.31 20.21
C LEU A 143 7.65 10.20 20.88
N SER A 144 7.38 9.85 22.14
CA SER A 144 8.06 8.74 22.81
C SER A 144 7.59 7.41 22.25
N VAL A 145 6.31 7.28 21.92
CA VAL A 145 5.76 6.11 21.22
C VAL A 145 6.40 5.96 19.83
N LEU A 146 6.44 7.05 19.05
CA LEU A 146 7.08 7.06 17.73
C LEU A 146 8.55 6.60 17.80
N ARG A 147 9.33 7.14 18.73
CA ARG A 147 10.72 6.76 18.94
C ARG A 147 10.89 5.28 19.32
N ASN A 148 9.98 4.74 20.12
CA ASN A 148 10.03 3.33 20.51
C ASN A 148 9.68 2.42 19.32
N LEU A 149 8.69 2.74 18.52
CA LEU A 149 8.38 2.01 17.28
C LEU A 149 9.58 2.03 16.32
N TYR A 150 10.24 3.18 16.16
CA TYR A 150 11.49 3.27 15.37
C TYR A 150 12.61 2.36 15.88
N ARG A 151 12.82 2.28 17.21
CA ARG A 151 13.80 1.37 17.83
C ARG A 151 13.47 -0.09 17.59
N LEU A 152 12.19 -0.44 17.56
CA LEU A 152 11.70 -1.79 17.22
C LEU A 152 11.84 -2.14 15.74
N GLY A 153 12.17 -1.19 14.87
CA GLY A 153 12.49 -1.45 13.47
C GLY A 153 11.60 -0.72 12.47
N LEU A 154 10.55 -0.02 12.91
CA LEU A 154 9.69 0.74 12.02
C LEU A 154 10.49 1.80 11.25
N ARG A 155 10.25 1.92 9.93
CA ARG A 155 10.92 2.90 9.08
C ARG A 155 9.98 3.78 8.27
N SER A 156 8.71 3.44 8.21
CA SER A 156 7.66 4.19 7.56
C SER A 156 6.42 4.21 8.43
N ALA A 157 5.68 5.30 8.43
CA ALA A 157 4.38 5.39 9.09
C ALA A 157 3.49 6.42 8.41
N GLN A 158 2.19 6.13 8.32
CA GLN A 158 1.18 7.09 7.91
C GLN A 158 0.99 8.17 8.98
N LEU A 159 0.71 9.40 8.55
CA LEU A 159 0.38 10.48 9.46
C LEU A 159 -1.03 10.33 10.04
N PRO A 160 -2.11 10.15 9.23
CA PRO A 160 -3.44 9.89 9.77
C PRO A 160 -3.58 8.44 10.25
N ALA A 161 -4.62 8.18 11.01
CA ALA A 161 -4.98 6.85 11.46
C ALA A 161 -5.86 6.15 10.42
N HIS A 162 -5.31 5.81 9.25
CA HIS A 162 -6.00 5.24 8.10
C HIS A 162 -7.16 6.16 7.65
N ASN A 163 -8.39 5.68 7.56
CA ASN A 163 -9.56 6.51 7.23
C ASN A 163 -10.09 7.34 8.41
N TRP A 164 -9.49 7.20 9.59
CA TRP A 164 -9.82 7.95 10.79
C TRP A 164 -8.86 9.13 10.96
N ALA A 165 -9.38 10.33 11.23
CA ALA A 165 -8.55 11.43 11.69
C ALA A 165 -8.08 11.15 13.12
N ASN A 166 -6.76 11.18 13.35
CA ASN A 166 -6.23 11.20 14.70
C ASN A 166 -6.27 12.62 15.29
N HIS A 167 -5.78 12.80 16.52
CA HIS A 167 -5.83 14.09 17.21
C HIS A 167 -4.73 15.07 16.74
N PHE A 168 -4.05 14.79 15.63
CA PHE A 168 -2.97 15.66 15.13
C PHE A 168 -2.89 15.77 13.59
N ALA A 169 -3.55 14.88 12.84
CA ALA A 169 -3.56 14.87 11.39
C ALA A 169 -4.91 14.41 10.84
N ASP A 170 -5.42 15.10 9.84
CA ASP A 170 -6.68 14.74 9.19
C ASP A 170 -6.47 13.71 8.08
N SER A 171 -7.40 12.73 8.04
CA SER A 171 -7.53 11.76 6.95
C SER A 171 -8.41 12.33 5.83
N CYS A 172 -8.17 11.84 4.60
CA CYS A 172 -9.02 12.11 3.42
C CYS A 172 -10.49 11.73 3.63
N CYS A 173 -10.68 10.71 4.44
CA CYS A 173 -11.90 9.91 4.44
C CYS A 173 -12.64 9.98 5.78
N SER A 174 -12.16 10.81 6.71
CA SER A 174 -12.84 11.08 7.97
C SER A 174 -14.10 11.92 7.75
N ALA A 175 -15.20 11.51 8.39
CA ALA A 175 -16.45 12.27 8.35
C ALA A 175 -16.39 13.63 9.06
N ALA A 176 -15.41 13.83 9.94
CA ALA A 176 -15.23 15.06 10.72
C ALA A 176 -13.75 15.36 10.89
N PRO A 177 -13.13 16.10 9.96
CA PRO A 177 -11.76 16.58 10.14
C PRO A 177 -11.72 17.58 11.31
N GLU A 178 -10.77 17.41 12.23
CA GLU A 178 -10.68 18.20 13.47
C GLU A 178 -9.48 19.15 13.49
N ASN A 179 -8.47 18.88 12.63
CA ASN A 179 -7.16 19.53 12.72
C ASN A 179 -6.91 20.57 11.63
N HIS A 180 -7.79 20.69 10.63
CA HIS A 180 -7.55 21.48 9.42
C HIS A 180 -6.19 21.17 8.77
N GLY A 181 -5.93 19.86 8.58
CA GLY A 181 -4.65 19.28 8.15
C GLY A 181 -3.83 18.81 9.34
N LEU A 182 -2.77 19.53 9.70
CA LEU A 182 -1.89 19.23 10.84
C LEU A 182 -2.05 20.30 11.94
N ASN A 183 -2.28 19.89 13.16
CA ASN A 183 -2.10 20.78 14.30
C ASN A 183 -0.62 20.80 14.77
N GLU A 184 -0.31 21.49 15.87
CA GLU A 184 1.06 21.62 16.37
C GLU A 184 1.70 20.28 16.76
N ARG A 185 0.92 19.31 17.24
CA ARG A 185 1.43 17.94 17.52
C ARG A 185 1.80 17.24 16.20
N GLY A 186 0.95 17.34 15.18
CA GLY A 186 1.24 16.77 13.85
C GLY A 186 2.50 17.37 13.23
N ARG A 187 2.69 18.70 13.38
CA ARG A 187 3.93 19.37 12.97
C ARG A 187 5.15 18.85 13.73
N ALA A 188 5.01 18.58 15.03
CA ALA A 188 6.08 17.97 15.83
C ALA A 188 6.37 16.53 15.42
N VAL A 189 5.35 15.72 15.08
CA VAL A 189 5.50 14.36 14.54
C VAL A 189 6.27 14.40 13.22
N VAL A 190 5.92 15.26 12.28
CA VAL A 190 6.64 15.41 10.99
C VAL A 190 8.11 15.76 11.24
N ARG A 191 8.41 16.71 12.10
CA ARG A 191 9.79 17.09 12.44
C ARG A 191 10.57 15.92 13.07
N GLU A 192 9.93 15.17 13.96
CA GLU A 192 10.57 14.01 14.61
C GLU A 192 10.81 12.87 13.63
N MET A 193 9.88 12.59 12.72
CA MET A 193 10.09 11.59 11.65
C MET A 193 11.27 11.99 10.75
N ASN A 194 11.39 13.26 10.38
CA ASN A 194 12.57 13.75 9.65
C ASN A 194 13.86 13.54 10.45
N ARG A 195 13.87 13.89 11.74
CA ARG A 195 15.04 13.70 12.62
C ARG A 195 15.47 12.23 12.74
N LEU A 196 14.51 11.32 12.76
CA LEU A 196 14.74 9.88 12.82
C LEU A 196 15.17 9.28 11.48
N GLY A 197 14.93 9.97 10.36
CA GLY A 197 15.08 9.41 9.02
C GLY A 197 14.00 8.36 8.73
N MET A 198 12.76 8.63 9.13
CA MET A 198 11.58 7.82 8.83
C MET A 198 10.87 8.34 7.60
N VAL A 199 10.35 7.43 6.79
CA VAL A 199 9.44 7.76 5.69
C VAL A 199 8.14 8.31 6.26
N ILE A 200 7.80 9.52 5.86
CA ILE A 200 6.49 10.11 6.12
C ILE A 200 5.57 9.63 5.00
N ASN A 201 4.70 8.69 5.35
CA ASN A 201 3.69 8.17 4.43
C ASN A 201 2.44 9.03 4.50
N VAL A 202 2.06 9.64 3.36
CA VAL A 202 0.87 10.51 3.26
C VAL A 202 -0.31 9.82 2.58
N SER A 203 -0.27 8.50 2.38
CA SER A 203 -1.47 7.76 1.97
C SER A 203 -2.56 7.96 3.02
N HIS A 204 -3.81 8.00 2.60
CA HIS A 204 -4.97 8.31 3.42
C HIS A 204 -5.02 9.73 4.04
N ALA A 205 -4.00 10.56 3.85
CA ALA A 205 -4.02 11.92 4.37
C ALA A 205 -4.97 12.83 3.56
N SER A 206 -5.56 13.83 4.23
CA SER A 206 -6.31 14.88 3.54
C SER A 206 -5.39 15.74 2.68
N ASP A 207 -5.95 16.44 1.70
CA ASP A 207 -5.18 17.35 0.83
C ASP A 207 -4.42 18.40 1.66
N GLU A 208 -5.06 18.93 2.69
CA GLU A 208 -4.48 19.90 3.63
C GLU A 208 -3.33 19.29 4.42
N THR A 209 -3.50 18.05 4.92
CA THR A 209 -2.45 17.32 5.63
C THR A 209 -1.23 17.13 4.73
N ILE A 210 -1.43 16.72 3.46
CA ILE A 210 -0.35 16.55 2.49
C ILE A 210 0.37 17.88 2.23
N ALA A 211 -0.39 18.94 1.94
CA ALA A 211 0.17 20.25 1.64
C ALA A 211 1.00 20.80 2.81
N GLN A 212 0.46 20.75 4.03
CA GLN A 212 1.15 21.23 5.24
C GLN A 212 2.36 20.34 5.58
N THR A 213 2.30 19.04 5.30
CA THR A 213 3.46 18.15 5.48
C THR A 213 4.58 18.52 4.53
N LEU A 214 4.27 18.84 3.25
CA LEU A 214 5.24 19.32 2.28
C LEU A 214 5.91 20.62 2.71
N ASP A 215 5.18 21.53 3.35
CA ASP A 215 5.73 22.81 3.82
C ASP A 215 6.72 22.64 4.96
N ILE A 216 6.52 21.63 5.83
CA ILE A 216 7.29 21.42 7.06
C ILE A 216 8.44 20.43 6.86
N SER A 217 8.22 19.39 6.05
CA SER A 217 9.19 18.31 5.90
C SER A 217 10.49 18.82 5.27
N THR A 218 11.62 18.46 5.88
CA THR A 218 12.97 18.71 5.36
C THR A 218 13.49 17.56 4.48
N ALA A 219 12.77 16.44 4.43
CA ALA A 219 13.04 15.28 3.60
C ALA A 219 11.90 15.07 2.59
N PRO A 220 12.13 14.32 1.51
CA PRO A 220 11.04 13.88 0.64
C PRO A 220 9.95 13.13 1.40
N ILE A 221 8.69 13.23 0.95
CA ILE A 221 7.58 12.44 1.49
C ILE A 221 7.14 11.40 0.47
N VAL A 222 6.45 10.36 0.92
CA VAL A 222 5.99 9.25 0.07
C VAL A 222 4.49 9.07 0.26
N ALA A 223 3.76 8.94 -0.85
CA ALA A 223 2.44 8.35 -0.86
C ALA A 223 2.59 6.89 -1.31
N THR A 224 2.39 5.92 -0.44
CA THR A 224 2.74 4.52 -0.75
C THR A 224 1.74 3.84 -1.67
N HIS A 225 0.44 4.19 -1.58
CA HIS A 225 -0.64 3.64 -2.39
C HIS A 225 -1.74 4.70 -2.59
N HIS A 226 -1.77 5.31 -3.76
CA HIS A 226 -2.72 6.37 -4.12
C HIS A 226 -3.33 6.14 -5.51
N GLY A 227 -4.45 6.82 -5.79
CA GLY A 227 -5.01 6.97 -7.12
C GLY A 227 -4.95 8.43 -7.57
N MET A 228 -5.35 8.66 -8.84
CA MET A 228 -5.45 10.01 -9.43
C MET A 228 -6.88 10.52 -9.35
N ARG A 229 -7.10 11.68 -8.70
CA ARG A 229 -8.41 12.32 -8.64
C ARG A 229 -8.94 12.70 -10.02
N ALA A 230 -8.08 13.06 -10.93
CA ALA A 230 -8.44 13.36 -12.32
C ALA A 230 -8.98 12.15 -13.12
N LEU A 231 -8.80 10.92 -12.65
CA LEU A 231 -9.37 9.71 -13.25
C LEU A 231 -10.64 9.25 -12.54
N ASN A 232 -10.66 9.37 -11.22
CA ASN A 232 -11.81 9.07 -10.40
C ASN A 232 -11.85 10.07 -9.24
N ASP A 233 -12.82 10.97 -9.27
CA ASP A 233 -12.96 12.04 -8.29
C ASP A 233 -13.57 11.50 -6.99
N ILE A 234 -12.66 11.00 -6.14
CA ILE A 234 -12.95 10.53 -4.79
C ILE A 234 -11.95 11.14 -3.80
N PRO A 235 -12.32 11.39 -2.54
CA PRO A 235 -11.43 12.00 -1.55
C PRO A 235 -10.13 11.23 -1.32
N ARG A 236 -10.15 9.90 -1.50
CA ARG A 236 -8.98 9.02 -1.34
C ARG A 236 -7.91 9.22 -2.42
N ASN A 237 -8.27 9.80 -3.56
CA ASN A 237 -7.37 10.06 -4.67
C ASN A 237 -6.73 11.44 -4.58
N MET A 238 -5.49 11.56 -5.06
CA MET A 238 -4.69 12.77 -5.00
C MET A 238 -4.93 13.67 -6.21
N PRO A 239 -5.08 14.99 -6.03
CA PRO A 239 -5.15 15.94 -7.13
C PRO A 239 -3.77 16.18 -7.79
N ASP A 240 -3.76 16.55 -9.06
CA ASP A 240 -2.57 16.70 -9.88
C ASP A 240 -1.56 17.73 -9.32
N ASP A 241 -2.04 18.79 -8.66
CA ASP A 241 -1.17 19.82 -8.08
C ASP A 241 -0.37 19.32 -6.88
N LEU A 242 -0.97 18.49 -6.03
CA LEU A 242 -0.26 17.84 -4.94
C LEU A 242 0.75 16.80 -5.45
N MET A 243 0.40 16.06 -6.52
CA MET A 243 1.35 15.15 -7.18
C MET A 243 2.59 15.92 -7.66
N ARG A 244 2.41 17.08 -8.33
CA ARG A 244 3.53 17.94 -8.77
C ARG A 244 4.37 18.43 -7.59
N LYS A 245 3.73 18.84 -6.49
CA LYS A 245 4.43 19.32 -5.29
C LYS A 245 5.27 18.22 -4.62
N ILE A 246 4.74 16.99 -4.49
CA ILE A 246 5.49 15.84 -3.99
C ILE A 246 6.70 15.58 -4.87
N ALA A 247 6.52 15.53 -6.19
CA ALA A 247 7.60 15.31 -7.14
C ALA A 247 8.67 16.42 -7.07
N ALA A 248 8.27 17.69 -7.02
CA ALA A 248 9.18 18.83 -6.90
C ALA A 248 10.05 18.80 -5.64
N ARG A 249 9.60 18.09 -4.58
CA ARG A 249 10.34 17.87 -3.32
C ARG A 249 11.11 16.54 -3.33
N GLY A 250 11.22 15.85 -4.48
CA GLY A 250 11.94 14.59 -4.64
C GLY A 250 11.19 13.36 -4.13
N GLY A 251 9.93 13.50 -3.75
CA GLY A 251 9.08 12.42 -3.24
C GLY A 251 8.70 11.39 -4.31
N VAL A 252 7.96 10.36 -3.90
CA VAL A 252 7.47 9.28 -4.76
C VAL A 252 5.99 9.01 -4.44
N ILE A 253 5.24 8.70 -5.48
CA ILE A 253 3.84 8.30 -5.40
C ILE A 253 3.72 6.87 -5.90
N GLY A 254 3.39 5.94 -5.01
CA GLY A 254 2.99 4.58 -5.31
C GLY A 254 1.55 4.56 -5.78
N PHE A 255 1.32 3.92 -6.92
CA PHE A 255 -0.02 3.77 -7.46
C PHE A 255 -0.61 2.44 -7.01
N GLN A 256 -1.79 2.54 -6.39
CA GLN A 256 -2.55 1.38 -5.95
C GLN A 256 -3.02 0.59 -7.17
N ILE A 257 -3.03 -0.75 -7.04
CA ILE A 257 -3.42 -1.61 -8.17
C ILE A 257 -4.93 -1.69 -8.38
N GLY A 258 -5.73 -1.27 -7.39
CA GLY A 258 -7.18 -1.42 -7.39
C GLY A 258 -7.89 -0.64 -8.48
N ASN A 259 -8.74 -1.33 -9.24
CA ASN A 259 -9.52 -0.73 -10.31
C ASN A 259 -10.43 0.41 -9.84
N GLU A 260 -11.00 0.28 -8.66
CA GLU A 260 -11.91 1.25 -8.06
C GLU A 260 -11.28 2.62 -7.80
N PHE A 261 -9.95 2.69 -7.76
CA PHE A 261 -9.22 3.96 -7.60
C PHE A 261 -9.03 4.70 -8.93
N HIS A 262 -9.03 3.96 -10.06
CA HIS A 262 -8.64 4.51 -11.37
C HIS A 262 -9.76 4.45 -12.40
N ASN A 263 -10.83 3.70 -12.12
CA ASN A 263 -11.94 3.48 -13.03
C ASN A 263 -13.27 3.76 -12.34
N ARG A 264 -13.94 4.84 -12.74
CA ARG A 264 -15.21 5.28 -12.16
C ARG A 264 -16.29 4.20 -12.24
N ARG A 265 -16.35 3.42 -13.31
CA ARG A 265 -17.36 2.35 -13.46
C ARG A 265 -17.14 1.22 -12.46
N ALA A 266 -15.89 0.84 -12.20
CA ALA A 266 -15.55 -0.16 -11.18
C ALA A 266 -15.87 0.36 -9.77
N TYR A 267 -15.58 1.63 -9.49
CA TYR A 267 -15.92 2.30 -8.23
C TYR A 267 -17.44 2.34 -7.99
N ASP A 268 -18.22 2.76 -9.00
CA ASP A 268 -19.66 2.85 -8.89
C ASP A 268 -20.31 1.46 -8.70
N TYR A 269 -19.78 0.45 -9.40
CA TYR A 269 -20.22 -0.93 -9.21
C TYR A 269 -19.95 -1.39 -7.77
N ARG A 270 -18.71 -1.24 -7.28
CA ARG A 270 -18.32 -1.60 -5.91
C ARG A 270 -19.22 -0.91 -4.88
N THR A 271 -19.38 0.41 -4.97
CA THR A 271 -20.17 1.18 -3.99
C THR A 271 -21.65 0.85 -3.99
N SER A 272 -22.21 0.47 -5.15
CA SER A 272 -23.62 0.08 -5.26
C SER A 272 -23.90 -1.37 -4.79
N HIS A 273 -22.88 -2.26 -4.74
CA HIS A 273 -23.04 -3.67 -4.41
C HIS A 273 -22.41 -4.07 -3.08
N ALA A 274 -21.40 -3.34 -2.60
CA ALA A 274 -20.71 -3.66 -1.36
C ALA A 274 -21.52 -3.34 -0.08
N GLY A 275 -22.70 -2.73 -0.21
CA GLY A 275 -23.45 -2.24 0.94
C GLY A 275 -22.77 -1.05 1.61
N LYS A 276 -22.95 -0.92 2.94
CA LYS A 276 -22.26 0.13 3.70
C LYS A 276 -20.74 -0.07 3.61
N PRO A 277 -19.98 1.05 3.54
CA PRO A 277 -18.54 0.94 3.59
C PRO A 277 -18.11 0.13 4.80
N PHE A 278 -17.15 -0.74 4.59
CA PHE A 278 -16.47 -1.57 5.57
C PHE A 278 -16.00 -0.78 6.83
N TRP A 279 -15.73 0.49 6.65
CA TRP A 279 -15.27 1.48 7.63
C TRP A 279 -16.31 2.58 7.84
N ASP A 280 -17.51 2.25 8.30
CA ASP A 280 -18.43 3.28 8.81
C ASP A 280 -17.85 3.82 10.12
N THR A 281 -16.97 4.81 10.00
CA THR A 281 -16.28 5.41 11.15
C THR A 281 -17.24 5.98 12.18
N ALA A 282 -18.44 6.41 11.77
CA ALA A 282 -19.48 6.90 12.68
C ALA A 282 -20.09 5.75 13.49
N GLU A 283 -20.31 4.58 12.90
CA GLU A 283 -20.78 3.40 13.62
C GLU A 283 -19.73 2.88 14.57
N ILE A 284 -18.47 2.80 14.11
CA ILE A 284 -17.34 2.37 14.95
C ILE A 284 -17.19 3.32 16.14
N ALA A 285 -17.26 4.64 15.93
CA ALA A 285 -17.17 5.63 17.01
C ALA A 285 -18.24 5.46 18.09
N ARG A 286 -19.44 5.00 17.73
CA ARG A 286 -20.52 4.73 18.72
C ARG A 286 -20.20 3.60 19.68
N ARG A 287 -19.21 2.75 19.37
CA ARG A 287 -18.77 1.63 20.23
C ARG A 287 -17.71 2.02 21.26
N LYS A 288 -17.46 3.32 21.48
CA LYS A 288 -16.44 3.82 22.39
C LYS A 288 -16.60 3.27 23.81
N GLY A 289 -15.53 2.66 24.35
CA GLY A 289 -15.47 2.12 25.70
C GLY A 289 -16.34 0.88 25.96
N GLN A 290 -16.84 0.22 24.90
CA GLN A 290 -17.78 -0.89 25.01
C GLN A 290 -17.15 -2.27 24.78
N LEU A 291 -15.96 -2.33 24.16
CA LEU A 291 -15.35 -3.57 23.71
C LEU A 291 -13.97 -3.80 24.34
N SER A 292 -13.69 -5.03 24.75
CA SER A 292 -12.33 -5.48 25.05
C SER A 292 -11.54 -5.73 23.75
N ILE A 293 -10.22 -5.85 23.86
CA ILE A 293 -9.37 -6.10 22.69
C ILE A 293 -9.69 -7.46 22.05
N GLU A 294 -10.02 -8.47 22.85
CA GLU A 294 -10.38 -9.81 22.39
C GLU A 294 -11.76 -9.82 21.68
N GLU A 295 -12.67 -8.94 22.07
CA GLU A 295 -13.95 -8.75 21.38
C GLU A 295 -13.76 -8.07 20.04
N ILE A 296 -12.88 -7.07 19.98
CA ILE A 296 -12.50 -6.41 18.71
C ILE A 296 -11.82 -7.43 17.79
N ASP A 297 -10.86 -8.22 18.29
CA ASP A 297 -10.18 -9.24 17.49
C ASP A 297 -11.21 -10.19 16.82
N ARG A 298 -12.20 -10.67 17.57
CA ARG A 298 -13.26 -11.55 17.02
C ARG A 298 -14.17 -10.87 16.01
N LEU A 299 -14.42 -9.56 16.18
CA LEU A 299 -15.24 -8.77 15.28
C LEU A 299 -14.51 -8.50 13.94
N VAL A 300 -13.22 -8.28 14.02
CA VAL A 300 -12.36 -7.88 12.89
C VAL A 300 -11.89 -9.11 12.10
N ALA A 301 -11.64 -10.25 12.76
CA ALA A 301 -11.08 -11.44 12.13
C ALA A 301 -11.76 -11.88 10.82
N PRO A 302 -13.12 -11.88 10.70
CA PRO A 302 -13.78 -12.30 9.44
C PRO A 302 -13.45 -11.42 8.22
N GLN A 303 -12.82 -10.27 8.42
CA GLN A 303 -12.48 -9.34 7.35
C GLN A 303 -11.22 -9.75 6.61
N PHE A 304 -10.36 -10.57 7.22
CA PHE A 304 -9.06 -10.95 6.67
C PHE A 304 -9.04 -12.37 6.07
N PRO A 305 -8.27 -12.56 4.97
CA PRO A 305 -7.57 -11.52 4.22
C PRO A 305 -8.54 -10.60 3.49
N MET A 306 -8.21 -9.30 3.43
CA MET A 306 -8.99 -8.34 2.65
C MET A 306 -8.62 -8.49 1.17
N VAL A 307 -9.37 -9.31 0.45
CA VAL A 307 -9.24 -9.45 -1.00
C VAL A 307 -10.16 -8.47 -1.72
N GLY A 308 -9.87 -8.21 -3.00
CA GLY A 308 -10.69 -7.32 -3.82
C GLY A 308 -12.15 -7.77 -3.93
N PHE A 309 -13.02 -6.82 -4.25
CA PHE A 309 -14.44 -7.06 -4.46
C PHE A 309 -14.68 -7.78 -5.79
N ASP A 310 -15.72 -8.63 -5.87
CA ASP A 310 -16.08 -9.32 -7.11
C ASP A 310 -16.73 -8.32 -8.09
N ILE A 311 -15.89 -7.66 -8.90
CA ILE A 311 -16.28 -6.72 -9.93
C ILE A 311 -16.33 -7.45 -11.28
N PRO A 312 -17.38 -7.27 -12.10
CA PRO A 312 -17.44 -7.87 -13.44
C PRO A 312 -16.21 -7.57 -14.29
N GLN A 313 -15.68 -8.59 -14.96
CA GLN A 313 -14.43 -8.53 -15.70
C GLN A 313 -14.39 -7.41 -16.78
N GLU A 314 -15.53 -7.09 -17.38
CA GLU A 314 -15.68 -6.02 -18.36
C GLU A 314 -15.57 -4.61 -17.76
N LEU A 315 -15.63 -4.49 -16.44
CA LEU A 315 -15.43 -3.24 -15.71
C LEU A 315 -13.98 -3.10 -15.20
N LEU A 316 -13.17 -4.15 -15.30
CA LEU A 316 -11.79 -4.12 -14.85
C LEU A 316 -10.87 -3.61 -15.97
N LEU A 317 -9.94 -2.73 -15.61
CA LEU A 317 -8.82 -2.37 -16.48
C LEU A 317 -7.96 -3.62 -16.74
N THR A 318 -7.44 -3.74 -17.94
CA THR A 318 -6.35 -4.66 -18.25
C THR A 318 -5.03 -4.13 -17.65
N PRO A 319 -3.98 -4.96 -17.48
CA PRO A 319 -2.66 -4.47 -17.10
C PRO A 319 -2.16 -3.34 -18.01
N ALA A 320 -2.39 -3.42 -19.32
CA ALA A 320 -1.99 -2.39 -20.27
C ALA A 320 -2.74 -1.06 -20.07
N GLU A 321 -4.04 -1.11 -19.76
CA GLU A 321 -4.83 0.08 -19.44
C GLU A 321 -4.40 0.69 -18.10
N TRP A 322 -4.08 -0.15 -17.10
CA TRP A 322 -3.56 0.31 -15.82
C TRP A 322 -2.18 0.98 -15.97
N ILE A 323 -1.29 0.48 -16.85
CA ILE A 323 -0.05 1.19 -17.19
C ILE A 323 -0.33 2.56 -17.82
N GLY A 324 -1.43 2.71 -18.55
CA GLY A 324 -1.89 4.02 -19.04
C GLY A 324 -2.17 5.03 -17.91
N VAL A 325 -2.59 4.58 -16.72
CA VAL A 325 -2.71 5.42 -15.53
C VAL A 325 -1.33 5.95 -15.12
N LEU A 326 -0.32 5.08 -15.09
CA LEU A 326 1.06 5.48 -14.74
C LEU A 326 1.65 6.44 -15.77
N GLU A 327 1.36 6.26 -17.07
CA GLU A 327 1.80 7.20 -18.12
C GLU A 327 1.24 8.60 -17.90
N ARG A 328 -0.04 8.69 -17.55
CA ARG A 328 -0.65 9.97 -17.20
C ARG A 328 0.01 10.61 -15.98
N ALA A 329 0.29 9.82 -14.95
CA ALA A 329 0.98 10.26 -13.75
C ALA A 329 2.42 10.74 -14.06
N ILE A 330 3.16 10.01 -14.89
CA ILE A 330 4.50 10.40 -15.37
C ILE A 330 4.45 11.74 -16.13
N GLY A 331 3.40 11.98 -16.90
CA GLY A 331 3.18 13.27 -17.56
C GLY A 331 3.02 14.45 -16.60
N ILE A 332 2.62 14.19 -15.34
CA ILE A 332 2.42 15.21 -14.31
C ILE A 332 3.68 15.39 -13.46
N THR A 333 4.34 14.31 -13.08
CA THR A 333 5.41 14.29 -12.07
C THR A 333 6.81 14.02 -12.63
N GLY A 334 6.91 13.45 -13.82
CA GLY A 334 8.13 12.82 -14.32
C GLY A 334 8.29 11.37 -13.85
N GLU A 335 9.11 10.61 -14.57
CA GLU A 335 9.27 9.16 -14.37
C GLU A 335 10.03 8.77 -13.08
N ASP A 336 10.72 9.72 -12.45
CA ASP A 336 11.49 9.49 -11.22
C ASP A 336 10.62 9.47 -9.93
N HIS A 337 9.32 9.78 -10.06
CA HIS A 337 8.43 10.03 -8.92
C HIS A 337 7.26 9.06 -8.83
N ILE A 338 7.26 7.98 -9.63
CA ILE A 338 6.19 6.99 -9.69
C ILE A 338 6.71 5.63 -9.21
N ALA A 339 5.88 4.92 -8.45
CA ALA A 339 6.10 3.55 -8.02
C ALA A 339 4.80 2.74 -8.08
N ILE A 340 4.90 1.46 -7.80
CA ILE A 340 3.77 0.54 -7.64
C ILE A 340 3.61 0.27 -6.15
N GLY A 341 2.40 0.47 -5.62
CA GLY A 341 2.01 0.06 -4.28
C GLY A 341 0.77 -0.78 -4.41
N THR A 342 0.93 -2.11 -4.43
CA THR A 342 -0.15 -3.00 -4.84
C THR A 342 -1.33 -3.00 -3.90
N ASP A 343 -1.07 -2.82 -2.62
CA ASP A 343 -2.06 -2.93 -1.56
C ASP A 343 -2.74 -4.33 -1.54
N PHE A 344 -2.05 -5.38 -2.03
CA PHE A 344 -2.55 -6.74 -1.94
C PHE A 344 -2.82 -7.14 -0.48
N ASP A 345 -3.89 -7.90 -0.29
CA ASP A 345 -4.51 -8.21 1.01
C ASP A 345 -5.02 -6.99 1.81
N GLY A 346 -5.03 -5.78 1.19
CA GLY A 346 -5.62 -4.54 1.70
C GLY A 346 -7.00 -4.19 1.07
N GLY A 347 -7.56 -5.07 0.24
CA GLY A 347 -8.91 -4.96 -0.32
C GLY A 347 -9.06 -4.41 -1.73
N PRO A 348 -7.99 -4.12 -2.51
CA PRO A 348 -8.14 -3.67 -3.89
C PRO A 348 -8.50 -4.80 -4.85
N THR A 349 -9.28 -4.46 -5.89
CA THR A 349 -9.55 -5.38 -7.00
C THR A 349 -8.53 -5.13 -8.11
N PRO A 350 -7.57 -6.06 -8.35
CA PRO A 350 -6.49 -5.84 -9.30
C PRO A 350 -6.98 -5.82 -10.76
N PRO A 351 -6.14 -5.40 -11.71
CA PRO A 351 -6.43 -5.48 -13.15
C PRO A 351 -6.82 -6.87 -13.60
N ARG A 352 -7.62 -6.93 -14.65
CA ARG A 352 -8.10 -8.18 -15.26
C ARG A 352 -6.97 -9.16 -15.53
N GLY A 353 -7.11 -10.37 -15.03
CA GLY A 353 -6.11 -11.44 -15.18
C GLY A 353 -4.99 -11.41 -14.14
N MET A 354 -4.97 -10.42 -13.23
CA MET A 354 -4.10 -10.43 -12.05
C MET A 354 -4.90 -10.87 -10.83
N HIS A 355 -4.29 -11.66 -9.95
CA HIS A 355 -4.94 -12.24 -8.78
C HIS A 355 -4.13 -12.09 -7.49
N SER A 356 -2.82 -11.91 -7.61
CA SER A 356 -1.90 -11.91 -6.48
C SER A 356 -0.57 -11.24 -6.84
N ILE A 357 0.29 -11.13 -5.84
CA ILE A 357 1.68 -10.63 -6.00
C ILE A 357 2.49 -11.44 -7.04
N ALA A 358 2.11 -12.69 -7.32
CA ALA A 358 2.77 -13.52 -8.35
C ALA A 358 2.58 -12.95 -9.78
N ASP A 359 1.58 -12.10 -9.98
CA ASP A 359 1.21 -11.58 -11.30
C ASP A 359 1.89 -10.25 -11.65
N ILE A 360 2.75 -9.71 -10.78
CA ILE A 360 3.51 -8.46 -11.04
C ILE A 360 4.28 -8.49 -12.39
N PRO A 361 4.85 -9.62 -12.85
CA PRO A 361 5.50 -9.68 -14.16
C PRO A 361 4.61 -9.26 -15.33
N LEU A 362 3.27 -9.39 -15.22
CA LEU A 362 2.32 -8.89 -16.23
C LEU A 362 2.39 -7.37 -16.41
N LEU A 363 2.70 -6.62 -15.34
CA LEU A 363 2.90 -5.17 -15.43
C LEU A 363 4.19 -4.84 -16.19
N THR A 364 5.25 -5.64 -16.02
CA THR A 364 6.50 -5.48 -16.80
C THR A 364 6.25 -5.74 -18.27
N GLU A 365 5.51 -6.80 -18.61
CA GLU A 365 5.09 -7.08 -19.98
C GLU A 365 4.27 -5.92 -20.55
N ALA A 366 3.31 -5.42 -19.79
CA ALA A 366 2.47 -4.29 -20.22
C ALA A 366 3.29 -3.02 -20.48
N MET A 367 4.28 -2.71 -19.62
CA MET A 367 5.18 -1.57 -19.83
C MET A 367 6.03 -1.73 -21.10
N LEU A 368 6.61 -2.92 -21.33
CA LEU A 368 7.38 -3.22 -22.54
C LEU A 368 6.51 -3.14 -23.81
N SER A 369 5.33 -3.75 -23.79
CA SER A 369 4.38 -3.74 -24.91
C SER A 369 3.92 -2.32 -25.28
N ARG A 370 3.94 -1.39 -24.34
CA ARG A 370 3.66 0.03 -24.56
C ARG A 370 4.90 0.83 -25.01
N GLY A 371 6.03 0.15 -25.21
CA GLY A 371 7.26 0.76 -25.73
C GLY A 371 8.05 1.54 -24.68
N TRP A 372 7.87 1.26 -23.39
CA TRP A 372 8.68 1.95 -22.37
C TRP A 372 10.15 1.53 -22.45
N PRO A 373 11.09 2.50 -22.33
CA PRO A 373 12.50 2.16 -22.19
C PRO A 373 12.74 1.35 -20.92
N GLU A 374 13.66 0.34 -20.97
CA GLU A 374 14.01 -0.48 -19.81
C GLU A 374 14.40 0.35 -18.56
N ALA A 375 15.10 1.48 -18.79
CA ALA A 375 15.48 2.37 -17.69
C ALA A 375 14.27 2.92 -16.92
N ARG A 376 13.20 3.34 -17.63
CA ARG A 376 11.95 3.78 -17.02
C ARG A 376 11.27 2.65 -16.28
N ILE A 377 11.21 1.45 -16.88
CA ILE A 377 10.61 0.26 -16.25
C ILE A 377 11.30 -0.04 -14.92
N ARG A 378 12.63 -0.07 -14.90
CA ARG A 378 13.41 -0.32 -13.67
C ARG A 378 13.17 0.76 -12.59
N LYS A 379 13.03 2.03 -13.00
CA LYS A 379 12.69 3.13 -12.07
C LYS A 379 11.35 2.87 -11.39
N VAL A 380 10.30 2.60 -12.17
CA VAL A 380 8.94 2.40 -11.67
C VAL A 380 8.81 1.09 -10.90
N LEU A 381 9.49 0.01 -11.31
CA LEU A 381 9.49 -1.25 -10.59
C LEU A 381 10.10 -1.15 -9.18
N GLY A 382 11.09 -0.27 -8.96
CA GLY A 382 11.66 -0.20 -7.61
C GLY A 382 12.75 0.84 -7.38
N LEU A 383 13.49 1.28 -8.41
CA LEU A 383 14.61 2.19 -8.18
C LEU A 383 14.17 3.56 -7.64
N ASN A 384 12.96 4.01 -7.98
CA ASN A 384 12.41 5.26 -7.42
C ASN A 384 12.17 5.13 -5.92
N MET A 385 11.60 4.00 -5.46
CA MET A 385 11.40 3.73 -4.04
C MET A 385 12.74 3.60 -3.30
N LEU A 386 13.71 2.89 -3.87
CA LEU A 386 15.04 2.76 -3.28
C LEU A 386 15.72 4.13 -3.15
N ARG A 387 15.64 4.97 -4.20
CA ARG A 387 16.18 6.34 -4.21
C ARG A 387 15.58 7.21 -3.11
N VAL A 388 14.26 7.27 -3.03
CA VAL A 388 13.59 8.12 -2.01
C VAL A 388 13.84 7.59 -0.60
N PHE A 389 13.83 6.27 -0.39
CA PHE A 389 14.13 5.66 0.90
C PHE A 389 15.57 6.00 1.34
N ARG A 390 16.55 5.92 0.42
CA ARG A 390 17.94 6.34 0.66
C ARG A 390 18.01 7.82 1.06
N ALA A 391 17.38 8.69 0.28
CA ALA A 391 17.38 10.12 0.55
C ALA A 391 16.81 10.47 1.92
N ILE A 392 15.79 9.73 2.38
CA ILE A 392 15.16 9.95 3.69
C ILE A 392 16.04 9.40 4.82
N THR A 393 16.53 8.16 4.70
CA THR A 393 17.23 7.47 5.79
C THR A 393 18.66 7.95 6.01
N GLU A 394 19.30 8.51 4.98
CA GLU A 394 20.65 9.06 5.05
C GLU A 394 20.71 10.53 5.47
N THR A 395 19.56 11.23 5.50
CA THR A 395 19.48 12.65 5.90
C THR A 395 19.61 12.88 7.41
N LYS A 396 20.02 11.87 8.18
CA LYS A 396 20.24 12.00 9.64
C LYS A 396 21.18 13.16 9.94
N LYS A 397 20.64 14.21 10.55
CA LYS A 397 21.39 15.29 11.17
C LYS A 397 21.45 15.11 12.68
#